data_449fb6feabfa0dbabb1bf1f44f88d05d
#
_entry.id   449fb6feabfa0dbabb1bf1f44f88d05d
#
_cell.length_a   1.000
_cell.length_b   1.000
_cell.length_c   1.000
_cell.angle_alpha   90.00
_cell.angle_beta   90.00
_cell.angle_gamma   90.00
#
_symmetry.space_group_name_H-M   'P 1'
#
loop_
_entity.id
_entity.type
_entity.pdbx_description
1 polymer ?
#
loop_
_entity_poly.entity_id
_entity_poly.type
_entity_poly.pdbx_seq_one_letter_code
_entity_poly.pdbx_strand_id
1 'polypeptide(L)'
;MNKYLKLFPISWIFLPFFYFIIGNFDDLSLLESFVVILFPIILSFTAILIVKLVELTPFSKYQKHIFTLICLGIFMIFNYSLFALSPLVFVFVSVILFIFIPLLIHKSNDINKIIAISSVSMVLICIFQIGYLGVQLNFSSNNKAVNDFSMKSLKDDQLEALPNIYSIFLDAYSRSDQLSILGFDNSFLENDLKKQGFYIAQKSKSNFVKTDLSMFTFWNMDYPKIVNNRPEINKKFIQNTVLGNSKSISIFKELGYQYVRMGPNQSRLQDCSGFEDLCLFQINSVDGTAGGMSSNLITQIFRMTPFYLVWYKYFSAAKRNLSLKSTLKDANNALQSKASQLIAPYFVSIHVWQPHAPYLFQRDCTPHIVQIPYTKSWDRNGLNKEQNIDYYIQATECTNLQLIELTEGIISSDPTAIIMIQSDHGHAFSMDLELDPDEWTKQAKIARSSIFWAVKAPQICKKHLYPEISTVNSLRFVFGCIANDDPIFLEDVTFIHNNTEYSRLQLEND
;
A
#
# COMPACT_ATOMS: atom_id res chain seq x y z
N MET A 1 8.72 15.21 -48.00
CA MET A 1 8.36 15.14 -46.57
C MET A 1 9.63 15.06 -45.76
N ASN A 2 9.84 16.00 -44.84
CA ASN A 2 11.09 16.20 -44.11
C ASN A 2 11.50 14.92 -43.37
N LYS A 3 12.81 14.57 -43.33
CA LYS A 3 13.35 13.34 -42.74
C LYS A 3 12.88 13.13 -41.29
N TYR A 4 12.64 14.22 -40.55
CA TYR A 4 12.18 14.26 -39.18
C TYR A 4 10.69 13.83 -39.00
N LEU A 5 9.81 14.12 -39.96
CA LEU A 5 8.41 13.74 -39.92
C LEU A 5 8.17 12.19 -39.96
N LYS A 6 9.19 11.44 -40.40
CA LYS A 6 9.14 9.98 -40.46
C LYS A 6 9.22 9.31 -39.07
N LEU A 7 9.78 10.02 -38.08
CA LEU A 7 10.00 9.50 -36.72
C LEU A 7 8.88 9.88 -35.73
N PHE A 8 7.95 10.75 -36.12
CA PHE A 8 6.87 11.19 -35.24
C PHE A 8 6.02 10.05 -34.61
N PRO A 9 5.73 8.91 -35.29
CA PRO A 9 4.98 7.82 -34.66
C PRO A 9 5.63 7.24 -33.41
N ILE A 10 6.92 7.46 -33.18
CA ILE A 10 7.63 7.09 -31.94
C ILE A 10 6.95 7.70 -30.71
N SER A 11 6.39 8.90 -30.82
CA SER A 11 5.68 9.55 -29.71
C SER A 11 4.53 8.69 -29.14
N TRP A 12 3.91 7.86 -29.96
CA TRP A 12 2.86 6.93 -29.54
C TRP A 12 3.40 5.85 -28.59
N ILE A 13 4.67 5.45 -28.77
CA ILE A 13 5.33 4.48 -27.86
C ILE A 13 5.58 5.12 -26.49
N PHE A 14 5.93 6.40 -26.43
CA PHE A 14 6.25 7.09 -25.17
C PHE A 14 5.03 7.42 -24.32
N LEU A 15 3.90 7.75 -24.95
CA LEU A 15 2.72 8.27 -24.24
C LEU A 15 2.22 7.39 -23.08
N PRO A 16 2.05 6.06 -23.23
CA PRO A 16 1.58 5.21 -22.13
C PRO A 16 2.51 5.24 -20.92
N PHE A 17 3.81 5.30 -21.15
CA PHE A 17 4.81 5.29 -20.09
C PHE A 17 4.88 6.63 -19.37
N PHE A 18 4.75 7.76 -20.08
CA PHE A 18 4.61 9.05 -19.45
C PHE A 18 3.33 9.14 -18.61
N TYR A 19 2.22 8.64 -19.13
CA TYR A 19 0.96 8.59 -18.39
C TYR A 19 1.09 7.73 -17.12
N PHE A 20 1.81 6.62 -17.23
CA PHE A 20 2.12 5.76 -16.09
C PHE A 20 2.97 6.49 -15.03
N ILE A 21 4.02 7.21 -15.45
CA ILE A 21 4.87 7.97 -14.52
C ILE A 21 4.05 9.04 -13.80
N ILE A 22 3.21 9.79 -14.51
CA ILE A 22 2.41 10.85 -13.91
C ILE A 22 1.38 10.32 -12.94
N GLY A 23 0.66 9.26 -13.34
CA GLY A 23 -0.34 8.62 -12.48
C GLY A 23 0.24 7.93 -11.24
N ASN A 24 1.55 7.66 -11.24
CA ASN A 24 2.26 7.00 -10.13
C ASN A 24 3.43 7.83 -9.61
N PHE A 25 3.44 9.13 -9.88
CA PHE A 25 4.59 9.99 -9.60
C PHE A 25 4.98 9.98 -8.12
N ASP A 26 4.00 10.08 -7.23
CA ASP A 26 4.20 10.04 -5.79
C ASP A 26 4.68 8.66 -5.29
N ASP A 27 4.51 7.65 -6.12
CA ASP A 27 4.80 6.26 -5.82
C ASP A 27 6.11 5.75 -6.45
N LEU A 28 6.69 6.46 -7.43
CA LEU A 28 7.91 6.04 -8.12
C LEU A 28 9.15 6.69 -7.51
N SER A 29 10.16 5.88 -7.20
CA SER A 29 11.50 6.40 -6.93
C SER A 29 12.11 6.98 -8.22
N LEU A 30 13.15 7.81 -8.06
CA LEU A 30 13.91 8.35 -9.19
C LEU A 30 14.46 7.26 -10.11
N LEU A 31 14.96 6.17 -9.53
CA LEU A 31 15.49 5.02 -10.27
C LEU A 31 14.39 4.28 -11.04
N GLU A 32 13.23 4.05 -10.41
CA GLU A 32 12.09 3.40 -11.06
C GLU A 32 11.54 4.26 -12.21
N SER A 33 11.45 5.57 -12.01
CA SER A 33 11.07 6.52 -13.08
C SER A 33 12.02 6.45 -14.26
N PHE A 34 13.33 6.37 -14.00
CA PHE A 34 14.35 6.21 -15.05
C PHE A 34 14.18 4.88 -15.81
N VAL A 35 13.93 3.79 -15.09
CA VAL A 35 13.67 2.48 -15.70
C VAL A 35 12.42 2.50 -16.58
N VAL A 36 11.33 3.13 -16.12
CA VAL A 36 10.09 3.27 -16.92
C VAL A 36 10.36 4.03 -18.23
N ILE A 37 11.19 5.08 -18.21
CA ILE A 37 11.57 5.84 -19.41
C ILE A 37 12.44 4.99 -20.35
N LEU A 38 13.24 4.07 -19.82
CA LEU A 38 14.10 3.23 -20.64
C LEU A 38 13.29 2.25 -21.53
N PHE A 39 12.12 1.81 -21.08
CA PHE A 39 11.24 0.91 -21.85
C PHE A 39 10.84 1.47 -23.22
N PRO A 40 10.22 2.65 -23.34
CA PRO A 40 9.87 3.21 -24.66
C PRO A 40 11.09 3.49 -25.52
N ILE A 41 12.25 3.79 -24.95
CA ILE A 41 13.51 3.95 -25.71
C ILE A 41 13.90 2.62 -26.35
N ILE A 42 13.91 1.53 -25.58
CA ILE A 42 14.23 0.18 -26.08
C ILE A 42 13.22 -0.25 -27.15
N LEU A 43 11.93 -0.07 -26.90
CA LEU A 43 10.86 -0.40 -27.85
C LEU A 43 10.99 0.39 -29.15
N SER A 44 11.32 1.68 -29.06
CA SER A 44 11.55 2.54 -30.22
C SER A 44 12.76 2.09 -31.04
N PHE A 45 13.85 1.72 -30.37
CA PHE A 45 15.05 1.20 -31.02
C PHE A 45 14.76 -0.14 -31.72
N THR A 46 14.01 -1.02 -31.08
CA THR A 46 13.55 -2.29 -31.66
C THR A 46 12.67 -2.08 -32.87
N ALA A 47 11.71 -1.14 -32.80
CA ALA A 47 10.85 -0.78 -33.93
C ALA A 47 11.67 -0.26 -35.13
N ILE A 48 12.65 0.61 -34.90
CA ILE A 48 13.55 1.12 -35.95
C ILE A 48 14.39 0.00 -36.55
N LEU A 49 14.90 -0.92 -35.69
CA LEU A 49 15.70 -2.07 -36.17
C LEU A 49 14.88 -2.99 -37.06
N ILE A 50 13.63 -3.34 -36.66
CA ILE A 50 12.72 -4.16 -37.47
C ILE A 50 12.49 -3.49 -38.84
N VAL A 51 12.25 -2.18 -38.84
CA VAL A 51 12.02 -1.44 -40.10
C VAL A 51 13.24 -1.42 -40.99
N LYS A 52 14.45 -1.32 -40.45
CA LYS A 52 15.71 -1.45 -41.21
C LYS A 52 15.87 -2.86 -41.80
N LEU A 53 15.46 -3.92 -41.06
CA LEU A 53 15.46 -5.27 -41.59
C LEU A 53 14.46 -5.45 -42.76
N VAL A 54 13.31 -4.76 -42.71
CA VAL A 54 12.35 -4.74 -43.80
C VAL A 54 12.90 -4.08 -45.06
N GLU A 55 13.85 -3.13 -44.94
CA GLU A 55 14.55 -2.55 -46.12
C GLU A 55 15.26 -3.60 -46.98
N LEU A 56 15.69 -4.69 -46.38
CA LEU A 56 16.39 -5.80 -47.04
C LEU A 56 15.43 -6.81 -47.68
N THR A 57 14.12 -6.59 -47.61
CA THR A 57 13.09 -7.50 -48.09
C THR A 57 12.30 -6.91 -49.26
N PRO A 58 11.54 -7.70 -50.02
CA PRO A 58 10.64 -7.19 -51.08
C PRO A 58 9.55 -6.23 -50.55
N PHE A 59 9.36 -6.17 -49.22
CA PHE A 59 8.41 -5.28 -48.56
C PHE A 59 8.94 -3.87 -48.26
N SER A 60 10.16 -3.53 -48.73
CA SER A 60 10.81 -2.21 -48.50
C SER A 60 9.94 -1.01 -48.88
N LYS A 61 9.11 -1.15 -49.96
CA LYS A 61 8.14 -0.11 -50.35
C LYS A 61 7.07 0.22 -49.29
N TYR A 62 6.79 -0.71 -48.34
CA TYR A 62 5.81 -0.52 -47.28
C TYR A 62 6.43 -0.13 -45.92
N GLN A 63 7.72 0.12 -45.87
CA GLN A 63 8.50 0.39 -44.67
C GLN A 63 7.85 1.41 -43.71
N LYS A 64 7.33 2.54 -44.29
CA LYS A 64 6.66 3.57 -43.47
C LYS A 64 5.38 3.07 -42.81
N HIS A 65 4.61 2.27 -43.53
CA HIS A 65 3.35 1.72 -43.03
C HIS A 65 3.61 0.71 -41.93
N ILE A 66 4.61 -0.13 -42.12
CA ILE A 66 5.04 -1.13 -41.13
C ILE A 66 5.50 -0.43 -39.86
N PHE A 67 6.30 0.65 -39.99
CA PHE A 67 6.75 1.44 -38.82
C PHE A 67 5.58 2.03 -38.04
N THR A 68 4.63 2.67 -38.74
CA THR A 68 3.44 3.25 -38.12
C THR A 68 2.61 2.20 -37.41
N LEU A 69 2.44 1.02 -38.02
CA LEU A 69 1.69 -0.08 -37.43
C LEU A 69 2.37 -0.65 -36.18
N ILE A 70 3.70 -0.76 -36.17
CA ILE A 70 4.44 -1.21 -35.00
C ILE A 70 4.23 -0.19 -33.85
N CYS A 71 4.39 1.09 -34.11
CA CYS A 71 4.21 2.14 -33.10
C CYS A 71 2.76 2.15 -32.56
N LEU A 72 1.76 2.03 -33.43
CA LEU A 72 0.35 1.94 -33.05
C LEU A 72 0.07 0.68 -32.24
N GLY A 73 0.62 -0.46 -32.65
CA GLY A 73 0.46 -1.72 -31.94
C GLY A 73 1.01 -1.66 -30.52
N ILE A 74 2.19 -1.10 -30.35
CA ILE A 74 2.79 -0.87 -29.03
C ILE A 74 1.91 0.07 -28.19
N PHE A 75 1.45 1.18 -28.77
CA PHE A 75 0.53 2.10 -28.11
C PHE A 75 -0.74 1.40 -27.61
N MET A 76 -1.39 0.61 -28.46
CA MET A 76 -2.61 -0.11 -28.09
C MET A 76 -2.34 -1.13 -27.00
N ILE A 77 -1.26 -1.91 -27.09
CA ILE A 77 -0.91 -2.94 -26.11
C ILE A 77 -0.73 -2.31 -24.73
N PHE A 78 0.01 -1.22 -24.61
CA PHE A 78 0.30 -0.59 -23.32
C PHE A 78 -0.82 0.35 -22.81
N ASN A 79 -1.84 0.62 -23.61
CA ASN A 79 -3.05 1.30 -23.18
C ASN A 79 -4.27 0.37 -23.09
N TYR A 80 -4.06 -0.94 -23.06
CA TYR A 80 -5.13 -1.93 -23.03
C TYR A 80 -6.17 -1.63 -21.93
N SER A 81 -5.75 -1.23 -20.75
CA SER A 81 -6.61 -0.91 -19.61
C SER A 81 -7.56 0.28 -19.87
N LEU A 82 -7.19 1.21 -20.77
CA LEU A 82 -8.03 2.35 -21.12
C LEU A 82 -9.23 1.97 -21.99
N PHE A 83 -9.14 0.85 -22.73
CA PHE A 83 -10.20 0.46 -23.65
C PHE A 83 -11.34 -0.30 -22.96
N ALA A 84 -11.20 -0.69 -21.67
CA ALA A 84 -12.18 -1.44 -20.89
C ALA A 84 -12.80 -2.65 -21.62
N LEU A 85 -12.10 -3.21 -22.61
CA LEU A 85 -12.55 -4.31 -23.46
C LEU A 85 -12.10 -5.65 -22.88
N SER A 86 -12.90 -6.70 -23.11
CA SER A 86 -12.40 -8.05 -22.83
C SER A 86 -11.18 -8.35 -23.72
N PRO A 87 -10.23 -9.22 -23.28
CA PRO A 87 -9.04 -9.53 -24.07
C PRO A 87 -9.35 -10.01 -25.49
N LEU A 88 -10.40 -10.81 -25.65
CA LEU A 88 -10.84 -11.32 -26.96
C LEU A 88 -11.35 -10.20 -27.88
N VAL A 89 -12.18 -9.29 -27.34
CA VAL A 89 -12.67 -8.13 -28.09
C VAL A 89 -11.53 -7.19 -28.45
N PHE A 90 -10.58 -6.98 -27.53
CA PHE A 90 -9.40 -6.16 -27.80
C PHE A 90 -8.54 -6.74 -28.92
N VAL A 91 -8.27 -8.05 -28.92
CA VAL A 91 -7.53 -8.73 -29.98
C VAL A 91 -8.29 -8.61 -31.32
N PHE A 92 -9.59 -8.83 -31.33
CA PHE A 92 -10.42 -8.72 -32.54
C PHE A 92 -10.39 -7.30 -33.13
N VAL A 93 -10.60 -6.28 -32.30
CA VAL A 93 -10.51 -4.87 -32.70
C VAL A 93 -9.10 -4.53 -33.19
N SER A 94 -8.07 -5.01 -32.52
CA SER A 94 -6.68 -4.79 -32.94
C SER A 94 -6.40 -5.40 -34.30
N VAL A 95 -6.85 -6.63 -34.57
CA VAL A 95 -6.70 -7.31 -35.89
C VAL A 95 -7.41 -6.52 -36.98
N ILE A 96 -8.63 -6.06 -36.72
CA ILE A 96 -9.39 -5.23 -37.67
C ILE A 96 -8.58 -3.93 -37.98
N LEU A 97 -8.12 -3.22 -36.97
CA LEU A 97 -7.34 -2.00 -37.15
C LEU A 97 -6.05 -2.27 -37.90
N PHE A 98 -5.34 -3.37 -37.61
CA PHE A 98 -4.13 -3.77 -38.33
C PHE A 98 -4.34 -4.09 -39.79
N ILE A 99 -5.51 -4.58 -40.17
CA ILE A 99 -5.87 -4.86 -41.57
C ILE A 99 -6.35 -3.59 -42.29
N PHE A 100 -7.26 -2.83 -41.66
CA PHE A 100 -7.90 -1.68 -42.30
C PHE A 100 -7.03 -0.45 -42.38
N ILE A 101 -6.17 -0.18 -41.37
CA ILE A 101 -5.30 1.01 -41.37
C ILE A 101 -4.33 1.00 -42.55
N PRO A 102 -3.60 -0.08 -42.89
CA PRO A 102 -2.74 -0.10 -44.07
C PRO A 102 -3.52 0.11 -45.39
N LEU A 103 -4.72 -0.47 -45.50
CA LEU A 103 -5.57 -0.30 -46.70
C LEU A 103 -6.01 1.16 -46.87
N LEU A 104 -6.34 1.84 -45.78
CA LEU A 104 -6.68 3.25 -45.78
C LEU A 104 -5.45 4.14 -46.10
N ILE A 105 -4.28 3.85 -45.51
CA ILE A 105 -3.05 4.59 -45.73
C ILE A 105 -2.56 4.49 -47.19
N HIS A 106 -2.76 3.36 -47.82
CA HIS A 106 -2.35 3.15 -49.18
C HIS A 106 -3.14 3.99 -50.21
N LYS A 107 -4.40 4.37 -49.85
CA LYS A 107 -5.36 5.01 -50.77
C LYS A 107 -5.39 6.55 -50.69
N SER A 108 -4.73 7.20 -49.72
CA SER A 108 -4.89 8.64 -49.47
C SER A 108 -3.62 9.34 -48.93
N ASN A 109 -3.22 10.41 -49.63
CA ASN A 109 -2.16 11.32 -49.14
C ASN A 109 -2.56 12.07 -47.85
N ASP A 110 -3.84 12.20 -47.54
CA ASP A 110 -4.34 12.95 -46.39
C ASP A 110 -4.14 12.18 -45.08
N ILE A 111 -4.07 10.87 -45.13
CA ILE A 111 -3.80 10.04 -43.96
C ILE A 111 -2.37 10.28 -43.41
N ASN A 112 -1.40 10.51 -44.26
CA ASN A 112 -0.05 10.90 -43.82
C ASN A 112 -0.07 12.23 -43.04
N LYS A 113 -0.97 13.14 -43.36
CA LYS A 113 -1.16 14.40 -42.64
C LYS A 113 -1.83 14.12 -41.29
N ILE A 114 -2.84 13.24 -41.25
CA ILE A 114 -3.52 12.84 -39.99
C ILE A 114 -2.53 12.18 -39.04
N ILE A 115 -1.71 11.24 -39.50
CA ILE A 115 -0.66 10.59 -38.70
C ILE A 115 0.33 11.63 -38.16
N ALA A 116 0.77 12.58 -38.98
CA ALA A 116 1.67 13.65 -38.58
C ALA A 116 1.03 14.54 -37.51
N ILE A 117 -0.23 14.97 -37.72
CA ILE A 117 -0.97 15.80 -36.75
C ILE A 117 -1.17 15.05 -35.42
N SER A 118 -1.64 13.81 -35.46
CA SER A 118 -1.83 13.00 -34.22
C SER A 118 -0.52 12.80 -33.47
N SER A 119 0.59 12.56 -34.18
CA SER A 119 1.91 12.40 -33.55
C SER A 119 2.40 13.68 -32.93
N VAL A 120 2.20 14.85 -33.58
CA VAL A 120 2.51 16.16 -32.99
C VAL A 120 1.66 16.42 -31.77
N SER A 121 0.37 16.12 -31.82
CA SER A 121 -0.53 16.25 -30.65
C SER A 121 -0.05 15.41 -29.47
N MET A 122 0.41 14.18 -29.71
CA MET A 122 0.99 13.32 -28.67
C MET A 122 2.25 13.90 -28.05
N VAL A 123 3.14 14.50 -28.86
CA VAL A 123 4.34 15.20 -28.36
C VAL A 123 3.94 16.38 -27.47
N LEU A 124 2.96 17.17 -27.91
CA LEU A 124 2.46 18.30 -27.11
C LEU A 124 1.85 17.84 -25.78
N ILE A 125 1.10 16.76 -25.79
CA ILE A 125 0.57 16.15 -24.56
C ILE A 125 1.71 15.73 -23.62
N CYS A 126 2.76 15.07 -24.13
CA CYS A 126 3.92 14.68 -23.33
C CYS A 126 4.63 15.90 -22.73
N ILE A 127 4.81 16.97 -23.51
CA ILE A 127 5.44 18.21 -23.02
C ILE A 127 4.58 18.87 -21.93
N PHE A 128 3.25 18.93 -22.13
CA PHE A 128 2.33 19.44 -21.12
C PHE A 128 2.39 18.62 -19.82
N GLN A 129 2.45 17.31 -19.94
CA GLN A 129 2.57 16.40 -18.82
C GLN A 129 3.88 16.58 -18.04
N ILE A 130 5.01 16.78 -18.73
CA ILE A 130 6.31 17.11 -18.10
C ILE A 130 6.23 18.44 -17.36
N GLY A 131 5.58 19.44 -17.96
CA GLY A 131 5.33 20.74 -17.31
C GLY A 131 4.49 20.62 -16.05
N TYR A 132 3.42 19.82 -16.10
CA TYR A 132 2.57 19.51 -14.94
C TYR A 132 3.34 18.82 -13.80
N LEU A 133 4.21 17.88 -14.14
CA LEU A 133 5.13 17.23 -13.20
C LEU A 133 6.07 18.25 -12.51
N GLY A 134 6.61 19.19 -13.26
CA GLY A 134 7.47 20.26 -12.73
C GLY A 134 6.72 21.16 -11.74
N VAL A 135 5.43 21.42 -11.99
CA VAL A 135 4.57 22.16 -11.06
C VAL A 135 4.32 21.36 -9.78
N GLN A 136 3.98 20.06 -9.89
CA GLN A 136 3.77 19.20 -8.71
C GLN A 136 5.02 19.11 -7.82
N LEU A 137 6.21 19.03 -8.41
CA LEU A 137 7.48 19.00 -7.66
C LEU A 137 7.66 20.26 -6.80
N ASN A 138 7.29 21.43 -7.30
CA ASN A 138 7.40 22.69 -6.55
C ASN A 138 6.37 22.81 -5.42
N PHE A 139 5.18 22.22 -5.55
CA PHE A 139 4.15 22.22 -4.50
C PHE A 139 4.45 21.22 -3.38
N SER A 140 5.25 20.19 -3.62
CA SER A 140 5.56 19.12 -2.66
C SER A 140 6.49 19.57 -1.51
N SER A 141 7.12 20.74 -1.59
CA SER A 141 8.17 21.14 -0.64
C SER A 141 7.66 21.82 0.65
N ASN A 142 6.36 22.10 0.80
CA ASN A 142 5.85 22.95 1.87
C ASN A 142 5.01 22.26 2.97
N ASN A 143 4.96 20.93 3.01
CA ASN A 143 4.15 20.23 4.01
C ASN A 143 4.94 20.06 5.33
N LYS A 144 4.79 21.03 6.25
CA LYS A 144 5.21 20.88 7.65
C LYS A 144 4.03 20.33 8.45
N ALA A 145 4.29 19.36 9.31
CA ALA A 145 3.33 18.91 10.33
C ALA A 145 2.93 20.10 11.23
N VAL A 146 1.65 20.18 11.57
CA VAL A 146 1.02 21.40 12.11
C VAL A 146 1.08 21.50 13.62
N ASN A 147 1.49 20.47 14.37
CA ASN A 147 1.41 20.49 15.83
C ASN A 147 2.71 20.32 16.59
N ASP A 148 2.83 21.12 17.66
CA ASP A 148 3.93 21.09 18.63
C ASP A 148 3.67 20.07 19.75
N PHE A 149 3.55 18.77 19.42
CA PHE A 149 3.71 17.79 20.47
C PHE A 149 5.17 17.84 20.93
N SER A 150 5.41 18.37 22.11
CA SER A 150 6.70 18.31 22.78
C SER A 150 6.55 17.43 24.02
N MET A 151 7.43 16.46 24.16
CA MET A 151 7.54 15.72 25.41
C MET A 151 8.30 16.59 26.42
N LYS A 152 7.86 16.60 27.68
CA LYS A 152 8.69 17.20 28.75
C LYS A 152 10.04 16.50 28.77
N SER A 153 11.11 17.26 29.00
CA SER A 153 12.45 16.69 29.18
C SER A 153 12.43 15.66 30.31
N LEU A 154 12.87 14.45 29.99
CA LEU A 154 13.06 13.41 31.01
C LEU A 154 14.27 13.77 31.89
N LYS A 155 14.22 13.36 33.15
CA LYS A 155 15.39 13.42 34.04
C LYS A 155 16.35 12.28 33.71
N ASP A 156 17.63 12.44 34.06
CA ASP A 156 18.67 11.46 33.75
C ASP A 156 18.38 10.06 34.31
N ASP A 157 17.80 9.97 35.51
CA ASP A 157 17.37 8.71 36.13
C ASP A 157 16.20 8.01 35.38
N GLN A 158 15.38 8.78 34.73
CA GLN A 158 14.28 8.22 33.85
C GLN A 158 14.83 7.72 32.53
N LEU A 159 15.88 8.32 31.98
CA LEU A 159 16.51 7.88 30.74
C LEU A 159 17.23 6.53 30.90
N GLU A 160 17.79 6.25 32.08
CA GLU A 160 18.45 4.97 32.36
C GLU A 160 17.50 3.78 32.51
N ALA A 161 16.20 4.01 32.73
CA ALA A 161 15.19 3.00 32.99
C ALA A 161 14.09 2.88 31.93
N LEU A 162 14.37 3.32 30.70
CA LEU A 162 13.39 3.31 29.61
C LEU A 162 13.00 1.87 29.21
N PRO A 163 11.70 1.51 29.16
CA PRO A 163 11.25 0.19 28.74
C PRO A 163 11.42 0.01 27.25
N ASN A 164 11.64 -1.22 26.79
CA ASN A 164 11.48 -1.56 25.39
C ASN A 164 10.01 -1.50 25.00
N ILE A 165 9.73 -1.16 23.74
CA ILE A 165 8.39 -0.93 23.24
C ILE A 165 8.18 -1.75 21.98
N TYR A 166 7.04 -2.44 21.92
CA TYR A 166 6.59 -3.17 20.74
C TYR A 166 5.25 -2.62 20.29
N SER A 167 5.14 -2.28 19.01
CA SER A 167 3.90 -1.89 18.36
C SER A 167 3.57 -2.88 17.25
N ILE A 168 2.48 -3.63 17.42
CA ILE A 168 2.04 -4.69 16.53
C ILE A 168 0.77 -4.22 15.84
N PHE A 169 0.82 -4.04 14.52
CA PHE A 169 -0.30 -3.70 13.66
C PHE A 169 -0.80 -4.91 12.90
N LEU A 170 -2.10 -5.13 12.99
CA LEU A 170 -2.85 -6.17 12.28
C LEU A 170 -3.72 -5.50 11.22
N ASP A 171 -3.49 -5.77 9.94
CA ASP A 171 -4.25 -5.12 8.85
C ASP A 171 -5.69 -5.67 8.79
N ALA A 172 -6.67 -4.78 8.86
CA ALA A 172 -8.11 -5.06 8.82
C ALA A 172 -8.64 -5.98 9.94
N TYR A 173 -7.99 -6.03 11.10
CA TYR A 173 -8.47 -6.83 12.23
C TYR A 173 -9.59 -6.10 12.98
N SER A 174 -10.79 -6.62 12.90
CA SER A 174 -11.97 -5.98 13.51
C SER A 174 -12.02 -6.19 15.03
N ARG A 175 -12.65 -5.24 15.71
CA ARG A 175 -12.99 -5.35 17.14
C ARG A 175 -13.94 -6.53 17.37
N SER A 176 -13.85 -7.13 18.56
CA SER A 176 -14.55 -8.38 18.89
C SER A 176 -16.07 -8.33 18.73
N ASP A 177 -16.71 -7.18 19.00
CA ASP A 177 -18.15 -7.00 18.78
C ASP A 177 -18.52 -7.09 17.28
N GLN A 178 -17.65 -6.58 16.38
CA GLN A 178 -17.85 -6.68 14.94
C GLN A 178 -17.55 -8.10 14.41
N LEU A 179 -16.60 -8.81 15.01
CA LEU A 179 -16.34 -10.22 14.72
C LEU A 179 -17.54 -11.09 15.14
N SER A 180 -18.17 -10.77 16.28
CA SER A 180 -19.37 -11.47 16.75
C SER A 180 -20.54 -11.34 15.77
N ILE A 181 -20.71 -10.18 15.11
CA ILE A 181 -21.73 -9.99 14.06
C ILE A 181 -21.47 -10.91 12.86
N LEU A 182 -20.20 -11.24 12.59
CA LEU A 182 -19.81 -12.21 11.56
C LEU A 182 -19.92 -13.68 12.02
N GLY A 183 -20.33 -13.92 13.25
CA GLY A 183 -20.46 -15.27 13.84
C GLY A 183 -19.17 -15.80 14.47
N PHE A 184 -18.19 -14.95 14.76
CA PHE A 184 -16.93 -15.35 15.39
C PHE A 184 -16.78 -14.83 16.81
N ASP A 185 -16.60 -15.75 17.78
CA ASP A 185 -16.30 -15.44 19.17
C ASP A 185 -14.79 -15.28 19.39
N ASN A 186 -14.37 -14.04 19.65
CA ASN A 186 -12.97 -13.69 19.88
C ASN A 186 -12.53 -13.79 21.35
N SER A 187 -13.38 -14.33 22.22
CA SER A 187 -13.12 -14.42 23.67
C SER A 187 -11.86 -15.21 24.01
N PHE A 188 -11.49 -16.19 23.18
CA PHE A 188 -10.26 -16.94 23.34
C PHE A 188 -9.02 -16.02 23.39
N LEU A 189 -8.85 -15.16 22.38
CA LEU A 189 -7.74 -14.20 22.33
C LEU A 189 -7.84 -13.18 23.48
N GLU A 190 -9.02 -12.59 23.69
CA GLU A 190 -9.19 -11.57 24.74
C GLU A 190 -8.86 -12.09 26.13
N ASN A 191 -9.31 -13.31 26.45
CA ASN A 191 -9.06 -13.92 27.76
C ASN A 191 -7.56 -14.23 27.92
N ASP A 192 -6.90 -14.68 26.89
CA ASP A 192 -5.47 -14.96 26.94
C ASP A 192 -4.66 -13.68 27.14
N LEU A 193 -4.91 -12.65 26.34
CA LEU A 193 -4.25 -11.35 26.51
C LEU A 193 -4.52 -10.72 27.89
N LYS A 194 -5.73 -10.85 28.43
CA LYS A 194 -6.04 -10.40 29.79
C LYS A 194 -5.20 -11.14 30.84
N LYS A 195 -4.99 -12.47 30.70
CA LYS A 195 -4.10 -13.25 31.57
C LYS A 195 -2.65 -12.79 31.47
N GLN A 196 -2.21 -12.39 30.27
CA GLN A 196 -0.89 -11.80 30.02
C GLN A 196 -0.75 -10.36 30.56
N GLY A 197 -1.83 -9.75 31.08
CA GLY A 197 -1.83 -8.41 31.69
C GLY A 197 -2.21 -7.28 30.75
N PHE A 198 -2.72 -7.57 29.55
CA PHE A 198 -3.21 -6.54 28.64
C PHE A 198 -4.53 -5.92 29.11
N TYR A 199 -4.65 -4.62 28.87
CA TYR A 199 -5.92 -3.92 28.79
C TYR A 199 -6.42 -4.00 27.35
N ILE A 200 -7.73 -4.19 27.14
CA ILE A 200 -8.37 -4.24 25.83
C ILE A 200 -9.45 -3.16 25.75
N ALA A 201 -9.32 -2.25 24.79
CA ALA A 201 -10.27 -1.17 24.60
C ALA A 201 -11.51 -1.66 23.83
N GLN A 202 -12.67 -1.66 24.49
CA GLN A 202 -13.89 -2.27 23.96
C GLN A 202 -14.64 -1.42 22.94
N LYS A 203 -14.27 -0.13 22.77
CA LYS A 203 -14.95 0.82 21.89
C LYS A 203 -13.98 1.55 20.95
N SER A 204 -12.73 1.07 20.85
CA SER A 204 -11.69 1.69 20.03
C SER A 204 -12.10 1.77 18.57
N LYS A 205 -11.72 2.89 17.94
CA LYS A 205 -11.93 3.14 16.51
C LYS A 205 -10.65 3.65 15.86
N SER A 206 -10.46 3.33 14.58
CA SER A 206 -9.45 3.98 13.76
C SER A 206 -9.85 5.42 13.46
N ASN A 207 -8.86 6.30 13.32
CA ASN A 207 -9.13 7.69 12.94
C ASN A 207 -9.43 7.84 11.45
N PHE A 208 -8.97 6.89 10.63
CA PHE A 208 -9.29 6.78 9.20
C PHE A 208 -9.55 5.32 8.83
N VAL A 209 -10.33 5.13 7.77
CA VAL A 209 -10.77 3.80 7.32
C VAL A 209 -9.87 3.18 6.23
N LYS A 210 -8.70 3.77 6.01
CA LYS A 210 -7.63 3.26 5.12
C LYS A 210 -6.30 3.22 5.86
N THR A 211 -5.52 2.21 5.55
CA THR A 211 -4.22 1.92 6.17
C THR A 211 -3.29 3.11 6.21
N ASP A 212 -3.08 3.77 5.08
CA ASP A 212 -2.11 4.86 4.93
C ASP A 212 -2.39 6.04 5.86
N LEU A 213 -3.62 6.52 5.94
CA LEU A 213 -4.02 7.64 6.79
C LEU A 213 -4.17 7.23 8.26
N SER A 214 -4.66 6.02 8.54
CA SER A 214 -4.71 5.49 9.90
C SER A 214 -3.30 5.37 10.49
N MET A 215 -2.37 4.80 9.72
CA MET A 215 -0.97 4.70 10.11
C MET A 215 -0.29 6.08 10.22
N PHE A 216 -0.64 7.03 9.32
CA PHE A 216 -0.15 8.39 9.41
C PHE A 216 -0.51 9.05 10.74
N THR A 217 -1.77 8.92 11.21
CA THR A 217 -2.21 9.49 12.49
C THR A 217 -1.48 8.87 13.68
N PHE A 218 -1.24 7.57 13.65
CA PHE A 218 -0.43 6.89 14.65
C PHE A 218 1.00 7.45 14.71
N TRP A 219 1.69 7.49 13.57
CA TRP A 219 3.09 7.86 13.50
C TRP A 219 3.37 9.33 13.81
N ASN A 220 2.43 10.22 13.44
CA ASN A 220 2.56 11.65 13.76
C ASN A 220 1.87 12.04 15.05
N MET A 221 1.08 11.13 15.64
CA MET A 221 0.28 11.43 16.84
C MET A 221 -0.64 12.65 16.62
N ASP A 222 -1.09 12.84 15.38
CA ASP A 222 -1.84 14.01 14.95
C ASP A 222 -2.71 13.72 13.73
N TYR A 223 -3.70 14.57 13.52
CA TYR A 223 -4.53 14.51 12.32
C TYR A 223 -3.88 15.24 11.16
N PRO A 224 -4.05 14.74 9.90
CA PRO A 224 -3.78 15.57 8.75
C PRO A 224 -4.75 16.74 8.73
N LYS A 225 -4.28 17.91 8.28
CA LYS A 225 -5.16 19.05 8.08
C LYS A 225 -6.16 18.72 6.98
N ILE A 226 -7.45 18.81 7.30
CA ILE A 226 -8.54 18.58 6.34
C ILE A 226 -9.04 19.93 5.83
N VAL A 227 -8.95 20.18 4.53
CA VAL A 227 -9.45 21.38 3.86
C VAL A 227 -10.38 20.97 2.72
N ASN A 228 -11.58 21.53 2.68
CA ASN A 228 -12.60 21.19 1.68
C ASN A 228 -12.82 19.67 1.56
N ASN A 229 -12.98 19.00 2.70
CA ASN A 229 -13.15 17.55 2.80
C ASN A 229 -12.00 16.72 2.18
N ARG A 230 -10.78 17.27 2.14
CA ARG A 230 -9.58 16.56 1.66
C ARG A 230 -8.41 16.79 2.60
N PRO A 231 -7.56 15.79 2.84
CA PRO A 231 -6.33 16.01 3.59
C PRO A 231 -5.37 16.86 2.76
N GLU A 232 -4.87 17.95 3.37
CA GLU A 232 -3.90 18.86 2.77
C GLU A 232 -2.47 18.30 2.90
N ILE A 233 -2.31 17.02 2.55
CA ILE A 233 -1.00 16.33 2.53
C ILE A 233 -0.89 15.47 1.27
N ASN A 234 0.31 15.41 0.70
CA ASN A 234 0.53 14.56 -0.46
C ASN A 234 0.78 13.10 -0.04
N LYS A 235 0.54 12.19 -0.96
CA LYS A 235 0.70 10.75 -0.77
C LYS A 235 2.13 10.35 -0.38
N LYS A 236 3.14 11.00 -0.95
CA LYS A 236 4.55 10.74 -0.65
C LYS A 236 4.91 11.11 0.78
N PHE A 237 4.35 12.21 1.30
CA PHE A 237 4.55 12.60 2.70
C PHE A 237 3.92 11.57 3.64
N ILE A 238 2.69 11.08 3.33
CA ILE A 238 2.04 10.01 4.10
C ILE A 238 2.93 8.76 4.09
N GLN A 239 3.39 8.33 2.94
CA GLN A 239 4.23 7.13 2.79
C GLN A 239 5.53 7.25 3.57
N ASN A 240 6.26 8.36 3.43
CA ASN A 240 7.50 8.59 4.17
C ASN A 240 7.27 8.55 5.68
N THR A 241 6.15 9.12 6.15
CA THR A 241 5.77 9.07 7.57
C THR A 241 5.58 7.64 8.04
N VAL A 242 4.84 6.83 7.30
CA VAL A 242 4.58 5.42 7.64
C VAL A 242 5.85 4.58 7.56
N LEU A 243 6.80 4.95 6.73
CA LEU A 243 8.11 4.31 6.63
C LEU A 243 9.08 4.69 7.76
N GLY A 244 8.73 5.66 8.60
CA GLY A 244 9.52 6.06 9.77
C GLY A 244 10.03 7.50 9.77
N ASN A 245 9.82 8.28 8.70
CA ASN A 245 10.06 9.72 8.71
C ASN A 245 8.91 10.45 9.42
N SER A 246 8.78 10.22 10.70
CA SER A 246 7.64 10.66 11.50
C SER A 246 8.10 11.37 12.78
N LYS A 247 7.17 12.13 13.36
CA LYS A 247 7.41 12.84 14.62
C LYS A 247 7.71 11.87 15.77
N SER A 248 6.97 10.78 15.88
CA SER A 248 7.17 9.80 16.94
C SER A 248 8.54 9.13 16.87
N ILE A 249 8.99 8.75 15.67
CA ILE A 249 10.32 8.16 15.50
C ILE A 249 11.43 9.15 15.82
N SER A 250 11.27 10.43 15.46
CA SER A 250 12.22 11.48 15.87
C SER A 250 12.33 11.56 17.41
N ILE A 251 11.20 11.56 18.12
CA ILE A 251 11.18 11.59 19.58
C ILE A 251 11.83 10.33 20.17
N PHE A 252 11.50 9.14 19.65
CA PHE A 252 12.13 7.90 20.12
C PHE A 252 13.66 7.93 19.94
N LYS A 253 14.14 8.42 18.80
CA LYS A 253 15.58 8.55 18.54
C LYS A 253 16.25 9.60 19.45
N GLU A 254 15.59 10.73 19.72
CA GLU A 254 16.04 11.73 20.69
C GLU A 254 16.16 11.16 22.12
N LEU A 255 15.30 10.19 22.47
CA LEU A 255 15.34 9.47 23.74
C LEU A 255 16.36 8.32 23.74
N GLY A 256 17.09 8.08 22.65
CA GLY A 256 18.09 7.04 22.55
C GLY A 256 17.56 5.66 22.14
N TYR A 257 16.30 5.54 21.73
CA TYR A 257 15.76 4.28 21.26
C TYR A 257 16.34 3.85 19.91
N GLN A 258 16.73 2.58 19.81
CA GLN A 258 16.96 1.95 18.53
C GLN A 258 15.61 1.71 17.84
N TYR A 259 15.40 2.25 16.64
CA TYR A 259 14.19 2.00 15.84
C TYR A 259 14.34 0.73 15.01
N VAL A 260 13.49 -0.25 15.30
CA VAL A 260 13.48 -1.58 14.67
C VAL A 260 12.19 -1.75 13.90
N ARG A 261 12.27 -2.20 12.66
CA ARG A 261 11.09 -2.24 11.79
C ARG A 261 10.91 -3.59 11.08
N MET A 262 9.65 -4.01 10.99
CA MET A 262 9.15 -5.04 10.09
C MET A 262 7.87 -4.53 9.39
N GLY A 263 7.90 -4.38 8.08
CA GLY A 263 6.76 -3.94 7.28
C GLY A 263 5.94 -5.09 6.69
N PRO A 264 4.70 -4.83 6.24
CA PRO A 264 3.85 -5.83 5.60
C PRO A 264 4.37 -6.19 4.22
N ASN A 265 4.29 -7.46 3.82
CA ASN A 265 4.91 -7.99 2.60
C ASN A 265 4.19 -7.67 1.28
N GLN A 266 3.22 -6.76 1.22
CA GLN A 266 2.39 -6.60 0.01
C GLN A 266 2.19 -5.17 -0.49
N SER A 267 2.86 -4.19 0.08
CA SER A 267 2.76 -2.78 -0.35
C SER A 267 4.14 -2.13 -0.42
N ARG A 268 4.22 -0.90 -0.87
CA ARG A 268 5.45 -0.09 -0.80
C ARG A 268 5.87 0.26 0.63
N LEU A 269 5.01 -0.05 1.60
CA LEU A 269 5.32 0.06 3.03
C LEU A 269 6.17 -1.11 3.54
N GLN A 270 6.57 -2.03 2.65
CA GLN A 270 7.30 -3.26 2.98
C GLN A 270 8.77 -3.05 3.22
N ASP A 271 9.37 -2.19 2.41
CA ASP A 271 10.82 -2.11 2.35
C ASP A 271 11.37 -1.39 3.57
N CYS A 272 12.51 -1.87 4.01
CA CYS A 272 13.34 -1.11 4.92
C CYS A 272 13.77 0.17 4.20
N SER A 273 13.39 1.30 4.76
CA SER A 273 13.46 2.62 4.12
C SER A 273 14.77 3.36 4.40
N GLY A 274 15.60 2.81 5.31
CA GLY A 274 16.78 3.48 5.84
C GLY A 274 16.48 4.49 6.96
N PHE A 275 15.22 4.62 7.40
CA PHE A 275 14.88 5.37 8.61
C PHE A 275 15.03 4.54 9.87
N GLU A 276 14.91 3.21 9.76
CA GLU A 276 15.14 2.25 10.82
C GLU A 276 16.64 2.00 11.05
N ASP A 277 16.99 1.72 12.29
CA ASP A 277 18.33 1.34 12.70
C ASP A 277 18.57 -0.16 12.53
N LEU A 278 17.48 -0.97 12.59
CA LEU A 278 17.49 -2.40 12.33
C LEU A 278 16.23 -2.82 11.55
N CYS A 279 16.44 -3.47 10.43
CA CYS A 279 15.39 -4.13 9.67
C CYS A 279 15.26 -5.59 10.12
N LEU A 280 14.12 -5.98 10.68
CA LEU A 280 13.89 -7.37 11.10
C LEU A 280 13.78 -8.31 9.91
N PHE A 281 13.15 -7.84 8.84
CA PHE A 281 12.88 -8.64 7.68
C PHE A 281 13.21 -7.86 6.40
N GLN A 282 14.34 -8.21 5.78
CA GLN A 282 14.57 -7.89 4.37
C GLN A 282 13.98 -9.03 3.55
N ILE A 283 13.04 -8.73 2.69
CA ILE A 283 12.71 -9.62 1.60
C ILE A 283 13.96 -9.60 0.69
N ASN A 284 14.88 -10.51 0.97
CA ASN A 284 15.82 -10.90 -0.07
C ASN A 284 14.93 -11.38 -1.20
N SER A 285 14.79 -10.57 -2.24
CA SER A 285 14.11 -10.97 -3.45
C SER A 285 14.72 -12.32 -3.85
N VAL A 286 13.97 -13.40 -3.65
CA VAL A 286 14.40 -14.76 -3.98
C VAL A 286 14.72 -14.90 -5.49
N ASP A 287 14.45 -13.86 -6.23
CA ASP A 287 14.67 -13.71 -7.67
C ASP A 287 15.85 -12.80 -7.98
N GLY A 288 17.03 -12.98 -7.35
CA GLY A 288 18.33 -12.56 -7.92
C GLY A 288 18.48 -11.17 -8.55
N THR A 289 17.51 -10.29 -8.47
CA THR A 289 17.62 -8.90 -8.87
C THR A 289 18.14 -8.08 -7.69
N ALA A 290 19.42 -8.28 -7.42
CA ALA A 290 20.21 -7.34 -6.65
C ALA A 290 20.14 -5.98 -7.34
N GLY A 291 19.35 -5.06 -6.80
CA GLY A 291 19.29 -3.70 -7.30
C GLY A 291 17.90 -3.09 -7.32
N GLY A 292 17.20 -3.03 -6.18
CA GLY A 292 16.23 -1.95 -5.90
C GLY A 292 15.04 -1.74 -6.83
N MET A 293 14.80 -2.61 -7.80
CA MET A 293 13.57 -2.58 -8.58
C MET A 293 12.53 -3.44 -7.88
N SER A 294 11.47 -2.80 -7.38
CA SER A 294 10.38 -3.54 -6.77
C SER A 294 9.77 -4.49 -7.81
N SER A 295 9.57 -5.75 -7.44
CA SER A 295 8.79 -6.71 -8.24
C SER A 295 7.40 -6.16 -8.62
N ASN A 296 6.94 -5.14 -7.94
CA ASN A 296 5.77 -4.33 -8.22
C ASN A 296 5.89 -3.52 -9.52
N LEU A 297 7.03 -2.91 -9.84
CA LEU A 297 7.14 -2.06 -11.04
C LEU A 297 6.95 -2.87 -12.32
N ILE A 298 7.63 -4.01 -12.44
CA ILE A 298 7.47 -4.91 -13.59
C ILE A 298 6.03 -5.41 -13.68
N THR A 299 5.43 -5.79 -12.55
CA THR A 299 4.03 -6.22 -12.48
C THR A 299 3.09 -5.10 -12.90
N GLN A 300 3.33 -3.85 -12.51
CA GLN A 300 2.51 -2.71 -12.90
C GLN A 300 2.64 -2.38 -14.38
N ILE A 301 3.86 -2.43 -14.95
CA ILE A 301 4.07 -2.26 -16.39
C ILE A 301 3.37 -3.39 -17.16
N PHE A 302 3.43 -4.63 -16.67
CA PHE A 302 2.71 -5.77 -17.26
C PHE A 302 1.19 -5.60 -17.19
N ARG A 303 0.65 -4.99 -16.13
CA ARG A 303 -0.78 -4.66 -15.99
C ARG A 303 -1.30 -3.71 -17.06
N MET A 304 -0.44 -2.91 -17.66
CA MET A 304 -0.79 -2.05 -18.78
C MET A 304 -1.12 -2.87 -20.06
N THR A 305 -0.77 -4.15 -20.09
CA THR A 305 -0.88 -5.01 -21.28
C THR A 305 -1.93 -6.10 -21.11
N PRO A 306 -2.55 -6.60 -22.21
CA PRO A 306 -3.48 -7.73 -22.15
C PRO A 306 -2.80 -9.05 -21.72
N PHE A 307 -1.49 -9.15 -21.86
CA PHE A 307 -0.71 -10.33 -21.46
C PHE A 307 -0.67 -10.53 -19.94
N TYR A 308 -0.93 -9.49 -19.16
CA TYR A 308 -1.02 -9.58 -17.71
C TYR A 308 -2.06 -10.59 -17.25
N LEU A 309 -3.24 -10.64 -17.90
CA LEU A 309 -4.31 -11.57 -17.54
C LEU A 309 -3.89 -13.03 -17.77
N VAL A 310 -3.16 -13.30 -18.87
CA VAL A 310 -2.62 -14.63 -19.18
C VAL A 310 -1.53 -15.01 -18.19
N TRP A 311 -0.57 -14.12 -17.98
CA TRP A 311 0.53 -14.35 -17.03
C TRP A 311 -0.01 -14.55 -15.61
N TYR A 312 -0.98 -13.73 -15.22
CA TYR A 312 -1.63 -13.79 -13.93
C TYR A 312 -2.34 -15.13 -13.71
N LYS A 313 -3.12 -15.59 -14.70
CA LYS A 313 -3.86 -16.84 -14.62
C LYS A 313 -2.97 -18.07 -14.50
N TYR A 314 -1.84 -18.11 -15.21
CA TYR A 314 -1.01 -19.30 -15.31
C TYR A 314 0.25 -19.30 -14.44
N PHE A 315 0.77 -18.14 -14.06
CA PHE A 315 2.07 -18.01 -13.38
C PHE A 315 2.02 -17.36 -12.00
N SER A 316 0.99 -16.58 -11.69
CA SER A 316 0.96 -15.85 -10.42
C SER A 316 0.53 -16.71 -9.23
N ALA A 317 -0.26 -17.75 -9.43
CA ALA A 317 -0.74 -18.62 -8.35
C ALA A 317 0.41 -19.36 -7.64
N ALA A 318 1.38 -19.86 -8.39
CA ALA A 318 2.53 -20.57 -7.83
C ALA A 318 3.49 -19.64 -7.04
N LYS A 319 3.65 -18.37 -7.46
CA LYS A 319 4.53 -17.42 -6.78
C LYS A 319 3.92 -16.84 -5.51
N ARG A 320 2.58 -16.75 -5.39
CA ARG A 320 1.93 -16.18 -4.20
C ARG A 320 2.03 -17.04 -2.97
N ASN A 321 1.97 -18.36 -3.11
CA ASN A 321 2.14 -19.28 -1.99
C ASN A 321 3.56 -19.23 -1.37
N LEU A 322 4.53 -18.67 -2.09
CA LEU A 322 5.91 -18.52 -1.65
C LEU A 322 6.27 -17.14 -1.10
N SER A 323 5.46 -16.10 -1.34
CA SER A 323 5.84 -14.70 -1.06
C SER A 323 5.24 -14.11 0.20
N LEU A 324 4.44 -14.85 0.97
CA LEU A 324 3.90 -14.38 2.23
C LEU A 324 4.87 -14.67 3.37
N LYS A 325 5.87 -13.84 3.45
CA LYS A 325 6.92 -13.92 4.46
C LYS A 325 6.91 -12.72 5.40
N SER A 326 5.77 -12.24 5.85
CA SER A 326 5.67 -11.21 6.89
C SER A 326 4.45 -11.51 7.74
N THR A 327 4.48 -12.67 8.39
CA THR A 327 3.48 -13.10 9.35
C THR A 327 3.93 -12.77 10.78
N LEU A 328 3.03 -12.85 11.74
CA LEU A 328 3.40 -12.76 13.15
C LEU A 328 4.40 -13.85 13.56
N LYS A 329 4.31 -15.04 12.95
CA LYS A 329 5.28 -16.12 13.14
C LYS A 329 6.66 -15.73 12.61
N ASP A 330 6.73 -15.08 11.46
CA ASP A 330 8.01 -14.58 10.91
C ASP A 330 8.58 -13.47 11.80
N ALA A 331 7.72 -12.61 12.39
CA ALA A 331 8.13 -11.59 13.34
C ALA A 331 8.77 -12.22 14.59
N ASN A 332 8.12 -13.24 15.16
CA ASN A 332 8.64 -13.98 16.31
C ASN A 332 10.02 -14.59 16.01
N ASN A 333 10.14 -15.28 14.89
CA ASN A 333 11.40 -15.88 14.43
C ASN A 333 12.50 -14.82 14.20
N ALA A 334 12.14 -13.67 13.62
CA ALA A 334 13.08 -12.59 13.35
C ALA A 334 13.58 -11.92 14.64
N LEU A 335 12.71 -11.68 15.60
CA LEU A 335 13.08 -11.14 16.91
C LEU A 335 14.04 -12.08 17.64
N GLN A 336 13.76 -13.39 17.65
CA GLN A 336 14.65 -14.39 18.26
C GLN A 336 16.00 -14.47 17.56
N SER A 337 16.02 -14.55 16.22
CA SER A 337 17.26 -14.70 15.45
C SER A 337 18.15 -13.47 15.47
N LYS A 338 17.58 -12.28 15.66
CA LYS A 338 18.29 -10.99 15.72
C LYS A 338 18.39 -10.41 17.13
N ALA A 339 18.07 -11.17 18.16
CA ALA A 339 18.10 -10.71 19.55
C ALA A 339 19.43 -10.03 19.94
N SER A 340 20.57 -10.55 19.46
CA SER A 340 21.89 -9.97 19.70
C SER A 340 22.14 -8.63 19.00
N GLN A 341 21.30 -8.22 18.08
CA GLN A 341 21.37 -6.91 17.38
C GLN A 341 20.44 -5.87 17.98
N LEU A 342 19.57 -6.26 18.92
CA LEU A 342 18.68 -5.35 19.63
C LEU A 342 19.48 -4.65 20.73
N ILE A 343 19.51 -3.32 20.68
CA ILE A 343 20.20 -2.45 21.64
C ILE A 343 19.14 -1.68 22.42
N ALA A 344 18.99 -2.00 23.70
CA ALA A 344 18.02 -1.35 24.57
C ALA A 344 18.45 0.10 24.91
N PRO A 345 17.48 1.04 25.03
CA PRO A 345 16.07 0.84 24.76
C PRO A 345 15.79 0.75 23.25
N TYR A 346 14.83 -0.09 22.84
CA TYR A 346 14.43 -0.18 21.44
C TYR A 346 12.90 -0.07 21.28
N PHE A 347 12.51 0.50 20.14
CA PHE A 347 11.14 0.56 19.68
C PHE A 347 10.98 -0.33 18.43
N VAL A 348 10.22 -1.43 18.57
CA VAL A 348 9.94 -2.37 17.49
C VAL A 348 8.58 -2.07 16.89
N SER A 349 8.54 -1.80 15.61
CA SER A 349 7.30 -1.70 14.84
C SER A 349 7.13 -2.92 13.94
N ILE A 350 6.07 -3.68 14.18
CA ILE A 350 5.67 -4.84 13.39
C ILE A 350 4.34 -4.51 12.73
N HIS A 351 4.29 -4.53 11.40
CA HIS A 351 3.04 -4.41 10.67
C HIS A 351 2.88 -5.66 9.79
N VAL A 352 1.82 -6.43 10.00
CA VAL A 352 1.52 -7.65 9.27
C VAL A 352 0.23 -7.48 8.47
N TRP A 353 0.17 -8.16 7.31
CA TRP A 353 -1.00 -8.14 6.44
C TRP A 353 -2.21 -8.91 7.00
N GLN A 354 -1.99 -9.77 7.98
CA GLN A 354 -3.03 -10.61 8.60
C GLN A 354 -4.00 -9.78 9.45
N PRO A 355 -5.31 -10.04 9.37
CA PRO A 355 -6.04 -11.00 8.52
C PRO A 355 -6.59 -10.41 7.22
N HIS A 356 -6.03 -9.33 6.67
CA HIS A 356 -6.51 -8.67 5.44
C HIS A 356 -6.58 -9.63 4.24
N ALA A 357 -7.50 -9.38 3.31
CA ALA A 357 -7.59 -10.10 2.03
C ALA A 357 -6.35 -9.86 1.12
N PRO A 358 -5.88 -10.85 0.35
CA PRO A 358 -6.44 -12.20 0.23
C PRO A 358 -6.19 -13.04 1.49
N TYR A 359 -7.20 -13.77 1.92
CA TYR A 359 -7.13 -14.59 3.13
C TYR A 359 -6.33 -15.86 2.84
N LEU A 360 -5.15 -15.96 3.40
CA LEU A 360 -4.12 -16.91 2.95
C LEU A 360 -3.94 -18.08 3.89
N PHE A 361 -4.54 -18.02 5.05
CA PHE A 361 -4.38 -19.04 6.09
C PHE A 361 -5.71 -19.65 6.48
N GLN A 362 -5.69 -20.97 6.66
CA GLN A 362 -6.71 -21.74 7.35
C GLN A 362 -6.61 -21.51 8.86
N ARG A 363 -7.56 -22.05 9.63
CA ARG A 363 -7.63 -21.93 11.11
C ARG A 363 -6.37 -22.41 11.82
N ASP A 364 -5.74 -23.45 11.31
CA ASP A 364 -4.49 -24.07 11.79
C ASP A 364 -3.22 -23.42 11.25
N CYS A 365 -3.35 -22.26 10.60
CA CYS A 365 -2.26 -21.54 9.93
C CYS A 365 -1.63 -22.26 8.74
N THR A 366 -2.22 -23.32 8.23
CA THR A 366 -1.81 -23.86 6.93
C THR A 366 -2.26 -22.94 5.81
N PRO A 367 -1.44 -22.77 4.74
CA PRO A 367 -1.80 -21.90 3.63
C PRO A 367 -3.04 -22.38 2.88
N HIS A 368 -3.94 -21.46 2.54
CA HIS A 368 -4.98 -21.73 1.56
C HIS A 368 -4.40 -21.89 0.17
N ILE A 369 -4.85 -22.92 -0.57
CA ILE A 369 -4.60 -23.02 -2.01
C ILE A 369 -5.62 -22.11 -2.72
N VAL A 370 -5.33 -20.82 -2.75
CA VAL A 370 -6.24 -19.84 -3.33
C VAL A 370 -5.90 -19.64 -4.81
N GLN A 371 -6.78 -20.10 -5.71
CA GLN A 371 -6.79 -19.61 -7.10
C GLN A 371 -7.53 -18.28 -7.10
N ILE A 372 -6.80 -17.18 -7.11
CA ILE A 372 -7.41 -15.86 -7.07
C ILE A 372 -7.54 -15.30 -8.48
N PRO A 373 -8.75 -15.26 -9.10
CA PRO A 373 -8.97 -14.35 -10.20
C PRO A 373 -8.97 -12.92 -9.67
N TYR A 374 -8.13 -12.06 -10.22
CA TYR A 374 -8.12 -10.65 -9.89
C TYR A 374 -9.33 -9.97 -10.53
N THR A 375 -10.38 -9.74 -9.77
CA THR A 375 -11.50 -8.88 -10.15
C THR A 375 -11.38 -7.54 -9.41
N LYS A 376 -11.94 -6.46 -9.97
CA LYS A 376 -11.87 -5.10 -9.41
C LYS A 376 -12.71 -4.91 -8.14
N SER A 377 -13.55 -5.89 -7.79
CA SER A 377 -14.43 -5.84 -6.61
C SER A 377 -13.80 -6.55 -5.41
N TRP A 378 -14.41 -6.40 -4.25
CA TRP A 378 -14.10 -7.12 -3.01
C TRP A 378 -14.20 -8.65 -3.17
N ASP A 379 -14.88 -9.11 -4.21
CA ASP A 379 -14.89 -10.46 -4.76
C ASP A 379 -13.54 -10.91 -5.36
N ARG A 380 -12.44 -10.39 -4.80
CA ARG A 380 -11.09 -10.56 -5.37
C ARG A 380 -10.64 -12.00 -5.50
N ASN A 381 -11.37 -12.93 -4.87
CA ASN A 381 -11.02 -14.36 -4.81
C ASN A 381 -11.96 -15.24 -5.62
N GLY A 382 -12.96 -14.68 -6.30
CA GLY A 382 -14.03 -15.48 -6.94
C GLY A 382 -14.93 -16.20 -5.90
N LEU A 383 -14.86 -15.76 -4.63
CA LEU A 383 -15.65 -16.28 -3.53
C LEU A 383 -16.93 -15.45 -3.37
N ASN A 384 -18.02 -16.06 -2.97
CA ASN A 384 -19.20 -15.32 -2.54
C ASN A 384 -18.96 -14.65 -1.17
N LYS A 385 -19.92 -13.85 -0.71
CA LYS A 385 -19.80 -13.08 0.54
C LYS A 385 -19.60 -13.99 1.75
N GLU A 386 -20.38 -15.08 1.87
CA GLU A 386 -20.29 -16.03 2.98
C GLU A 386 -18.91 -16.72 3.00
N GLN A 387 -18.41 -17.14 1.85
CA GLN A 387 -17.08 -17.73 1.73
C GLN A 387 -15.97 -16.73 2.11
N ASN A 388 -16.10 -15.46 1.71
CA ASN A 388 -15.15 -14.42 2.10
C ASN A 388 -15.15 -14.18 3.60
N ILE A 389 -16.32 -14.18 4.25
CA ILE A 389 -16.44 -14.07 5.71
C ILE A 389 -15.81 -15.29 6.39
N ASP A 390 -16.08 -16.51 5.95
CA ASP A 390 -15.48 -17.71 6.52
C ASP A 390 -13.96 -17.71 6.40
N TYR A 391 -13.41 -17.32 5.23
CA TYR A 391 -11.96 -17.22 5.04
C TYR A 391 -11.32 -16.13 5.90
N TYR A 392 -12.01 -15.01 6.10
CA TYR A 392 -11.58 -13.96 7.02
C TYR A 392 -11.54 -14.46 8.46
N ILE A 393 -12.56 -15.19 8.89
CA ILE A 393 -12.62 -15.82 10.23
C ILE A 393 -11.47 -16.81 10.40
N GLN A 394 -11.21 -17.67 9.41
CA GLN A 394 -10.09 -18.61 9.45
C GLN A 394 -8.75 -17.89 9.57
N ALA A 395 -8.53 -16.84 8.77
CA ALA A 395 -7.33 -16.03 8.85
C ALA A 395 -7.21 -15.31 10.21
N THR A 396 -8.33 -14.87 10.79
CA THR A 396 -8.37 -14.24 12.13
C THR A 396 -8.00 -15.24 13.23
N GLU A 397 -8.49 -16.47 13.17
CA GLU A 397 -8.14 -17.53 14.13
C GLU A 397 -6.64 -17.85 14.07
N CYS A 398 -6.08 -18.00 12.86
CA CYS A 398 -4.64 -18.17 12.70
C CYS A 398 -3.85 -16.97 13.25
N THR A 399 -4.32 -15.74 12.97
CA THR A 399 -3.71 -14.51 13.50
C THR A 399 -3.69 -14.53 15.03
N ASN A 400 -4.78 -14.97 15.68
CA ASN A 400 -4.88 -15.07 17.13
C ASN A 400 -3.83 -16.04 17.71
N LEU A 401 -3.70 -17.22 17.12
CA LEU A 401 -2.71 -18.22 17.58
C LEU A 401 -1.28 -17.67 17.49
N GLN A 402 -0.93 -17.06 16.36
CA GLN A 402 0.40 -16.49 16.15
C GLN A 402 0.65 -15.25 17.02
N LEU A 403 -0.39 -14.47 17.31
CA LEU A 403 -0.29 -13.29 18.17
C LEU A 403 -0.03 -13.67 19.62
N ILE A 404 -0.72 -14.69 20.12
CA ILE A 404 -0.49 -15.24 21.47
C ILE A 404 0.97 -15.72 21.58
N GLU A 405 1.43 -16.53 20.64
CA GLU A 405 2.82 -17.02 20.61
C GLU A 405 3.84 -15.88 20.61
N LEU A 406 3.61 -14.83 19.79
CA LEU A 406 4.50 -13.66 19.72
C LEU A 406 4.51 -12.90 21.04
N THR A 407 3.34 -12.61 21.64
CA THR A 407 3.27 -11.84 22.88
C THR A 407 3.84 -12.62 24.08
N GLU A 408 3.62 -13.93 24.17
CA GLU A 408 4.25 -14.79 25.16
C GLU A 408 5.79 -14.78 25.01
N GLY A 409 6.29 -14.87 23.77
CA GLY A 409 7.70 -14.81 23.47
C GLY A 409 8.34 -13.48 23.91
N ILE A 410 7.68 -12.35 23.62
CA ILE A 410 8.15 -11.03 24.05
C ILE A 410 8.14 -10.93 25.56
N ILE A 411 7.05 -11.29 26.23
CA ILE A 411 6.90 -11.19 27.70
C ILE A 411 7.91 -12.08 28.42
N SER A 412 8.18 -13.26 27.88
CA SER A 412 9.17 -14.18 28.46
C SER A 412 10.59 -13.61 28.38
N SER A 413 10.93 -12.92 27.30
CA SER A 413 12.26 -12.32 27.12
C SER A 413 12.38 -10.93 27.78
N ASP A 414 11.28 -10.17 27.83
CA ASP A 414 11.22 -8.82 28.39
C ASP A 414 9.88 -8.59 29.12
N PRO A 415 9.76 -8.99 30.40
CA PRO A 415 8.54 -8.82 31.18
C PRO A 415 8.10 -7.37 31.37
N THR A 416 9.04 -6.43 31.26
CA THR A 416 8.84 -4.98 31.48
C THR A 416 8.43 -4.23 30.21
N ALA A 417 8.48 -4.86 29.05
CA ALA A 417 8.15 -4.24 27.79
C ALA A 417 6.71 -3.67 27.76
N ILE A 418 6.57 -2.52 27.11
CA ILE A 418 5.28 -2.00 26.69
C ILE A 418 4.94 -2.65 25.34
N ILE A 419 3.80 -3.34 25.27
CA ILE A 419 3.37 -4.03 24.06
C ILE A 419 2.00 -3.48 23.67
N MET A 420 1.93 -2.84 22.50
CA MET A 420 0.68 -2.38 21.89
C MET A 420 0.31 -3.32 20.75
N ILE A 421 -0.96 -3.68 20.69
CA ILE A 421 -1.58 -4.44 19.61
C ILE A 421 -2.74 -3.62 19.08
N GLN A 422 -2.75 -3.30 17.81
CA GLN A 422 -3.86 -2.55 17.23
C GLN A 422 -4.03 -2.87 15.74
N SER A 423 -5.22 -2.61 15.22
CA SER A 423 -5.45 -2.64 13.78
C SER A 423 -5.53 -1.22 13.21
N ASP A 424 -5.28 -1.12 11.93
CA ASP A 424 -5.38 0.12 11.18
C ASP A 424 -6.82 0.49 10.82
N HIS A 425 -7.67 -0.49 10.56
CA HIS A 425 -9.12 -0.40 10.34
C HIS A 425 -9.79 -1.77 10.52
N GLY A 426 -11.12 -1.81 10.51
CA GLY A 426 -11.91 -3.03 10.56
C GLY A 426 -12.23 -3.59 9.16
N HIS A 427 -13.06 -4.62 9.10
CA HIS A 427 -13.46 -5.29 7.86
C HIS A 427 -14.38 -4.43 6.97
N ALA A 428 -14.59 -4.86 5.71
CA ALA A 428 -15.36 -4.13 4.71
C ALA A 428 -16.45 -4.97 4.01
N PHE A 429 -16.95 -6.05 4.63
CA PHE A 429 -17.94 -6.94 4.01
C PHE A 429 -19.31 -6.33 3.74
N SER A 430 -19.62 -5.20 4.36
CA SER A 430 -20.90 -4.49 4.21
C SER A 430 -20.80 -3.26 3.33
N MET A 431 -19.65 -3.05 2.66
CA MET A 431 -19.33 -1.80 1.99
C MET A 431 -18.99 -1.98 0.54
N ASP A 432 -19.37 -0.99 -0.25
CA ASP A 432 -18.72 -0.65 -1.50
C ASP A 432 -17.85 0.59 -1.26
N LEU A 433 -16.53 0.43 -1.31
CA LEU A 433 -15.58 1.52 -1.12
C LEU A 433 -15.58 2.54 -2.27
N GLU A 434 -16.26 2.24 -3.37
CA GLU A 434 -16.46 3.16 -4.49
C GLU A 434 -17.65 4.10 -4.27
N LEU A 435 -18.57 3.76 -3.35
CA LEU A 435 -19.70 4.63 -2.97
C LEU A 435 -19.21 5.83 -2.17
N ASP A 436 -19.97 6.92 -2.24
CA ASP A 436 -19.73 8.08 -1.38
C ASP A 436 -19.92 7.71 0.10
N PRO A 437 -19.16 8.32 1.02
CA PRO A 437 -19.25 8.01 2.45
C PRO A 437 -20.66 8.16 3.03
N ASP A 438 -21.47 9.05 2.47
CA ASP A 438 -22.84 9.28 2.91
C ASP A 438 -23.78 8.13 2.52
N GLU A 439 -23.46 7.39 1.46
CA GLU A 439 -24.20 6.22 1.00
C GLU A 439 -23.90 4.97 1.83
N TRP A 440 -22.85 4.99 2.64
CA TRP A 440 -22.53 3.88 3.51
C TRP A 440 -23.55 3.73 4.64
N THR A 441 -24.01 2.52 4.87
CA THR A 441 -24.89 2.24 6.00
C THR A 441 -24.19 2.51 7.34
N LYS A 442 -24.93 2.86 8.39
CA LYS A 442 -24.38 3.02 9.76
C LYS A 442 -23.54 1.81 10.18
N GLN A 443 -24.05 0.59 9.91
CA GLN A 443 -23.33 -0.65 10.23
C GLN A 443 -22.02 -0.78 9.46
N ALA A 444 -21.99 -0.42 8.18
CA ALA A 444 -20.77 -0.44 7.38
C ALA A 444 -19.71 0.54 7.92
N LYS A 445 -20.12 1.76 8.30
CA LYS A 445 -19.26 2.76 8.92
C LYS A 445 -18.66 2.25 10.23
N ILE A 446 -19.49 1.65 11.08
CA ILE A 446 -19.07 1.07 12.36
C ILE A 446 -18.10 -0.09 12.13
N ALA A 447 -18.45 -1.04 11.27
CA ALA A 447 -17.63 -2.22 11.01
C ALA A 447 -16.23 -1.85 10.49
N ARG A 448 -16.15 -0.86 9.59
CA ARG A 448 -14.89 -0.44 8.99
C ARG A 448 -14.00 0.38 9.94
N SER A 449 -14.60 1.16 10.84
CA SER A 449 -13.86 1.98 11.80
C SER A 449 -13.51 1.27 13.10
N SER A 450 -14.23 0.20 13.48
CA SER A 450 -14.02 -0.50 14.76
C SER A 450 -12.79 -1.38 14.70
N ILE A 451 -11.78 -1.06 15.50
CA ILE A 451 -10.49 -1.74 15.51
C ILE A 451 -10.25 -2.51 16.80
N PHE A 452 -9.51 -3.61 16.71
CA PHE A 452 -8.91 -4.23 17.88
C PHE A 452 -7.80 -3.33 18.41
N TRP A 453 -7.80 -3.07 19.71
CA TRP A 453 -6.80 -2.29 20.39
C TRP A 453 -6.54 -2.87 21.79
N ALA A 454 -5.29 -3.21 22.07
CA ALA A 454 -4.88 -3.74 23.36
C ALA A 454 -3.47 -3.24 23.73
N VAL A 455 -3.21 -3.10 25.04
CA VAL A 455 -1.90 -2.69 25.53
C VAL A 455 -1.54 -3.39 26.82
N LYS A 456 -0.30 -3.91 26.88
CA LYS A 456 0.36 -4.27 28.14
C LYS A 456 1.32 -3.13 28.50
N ALA A 457 1.12 -2.53 29.66
CA ALA A 457 1.92 -1.42 30.14
C ALA A 457 2.08 -1.50 31.68
N PRO A 458 3.04 -0.79 32.27
CA PRO A 458 3.19 -0.65 33.73
C PRO A 458 1.88 -0.24 34.40
N GLN A 459 1.66 -0.73 35.62
CA GLN A 459 0.40 -0.50 36.35
C GLN A 459 0.09 1.01 36.52
N ILE A 460 1.13 1.82 36.71
CA ILE A 460 0.98 3.27 36.88
C ILE A 460 0.36 3.96 35.65
N CYS A 461 0.59 3.43 34.45
CA CYS A 461 0.07 3.97 33.19
C CYS A 461 -1.40 3.62 32.97
N LYS A 462 -1.88 2.52 33.59
CA LYS A 462 -3.23 2.00 33.32
C LYS A 462 -4.36 2.95 33.71
N LYS A 463 -4.11 3.89 34.64
CA LYS A 463 -5.08 4.93 35.02
C LYS A 463 -5.50 5.86 33.87
N HIS A 464 -4.72 5.92 32.79
CA HIS A 464 -4.98 6.75 31.62
C HIS A 464 -5.70 6.02 30.48
N LEU A 465 -5.96 4.72 30.64
CA LEU A 465 -6.63 3.90 29.65
C LEU A 465 -8.14 4.09 29.71
N TYR A 466 -8.77 4.20 28.55
CA TYR A 466 -10.19 4.35 28.40
C TYR A 466 -10.71 3.55 27.19
N PRO A 467 -12.01 3.17 27.15
CA PRO A 467 -12.55 2.22 26.17
C PRO A 467 -12.51 2.71 24.71
N GLU A 468 -12.57 4.02 24.50
CA GLU A 468 -12.69 4.67 23.18
C GLU A 468 -11.35 5.04 22.56
N ILE A 469 -10.22 4.82 23.22
CA ILE A 469 -8.89 5.23 22.75
C ILE A 469 -8.66 4.85 21.28
N SER A 470 -8.31 5.86 20.45
CA SER A 470 -8.10 5.69 19.01
C SER A 470 -6.64 5.69 18.62
N THR A 471 -6.38 5.39 17.35
CA THR A 471 -5.03 5.23 16.80
C THR A 471 -4.14 6.44 17.06
N VAL A 472 -4.64 7.68 16.93
CA VAL A 472 -3.86 8.92 17.16
C VAL A 472 -3.35 9.05 18.59
N ASN A 473 -4.06 8.47 19.55
CA ASN A 473 -3.75 8.53 20.98
C ASN A 473 -2.85 7.39 21.47
N SER A 474 -2.58 6.39 20.64
CA SER A 474 -1.79 5.22 21.04
C SER A 474 -0.36 5.58 21.47
N LEU A 475 0.40 6.30 20.65
CA LEU A 475 1.76 6.74 21.04
C LEU A 475 1.75 7.90 22.01
N ARG A 476 0.71 8.74 22.05
CA ARG A 476 0.52 9.76 23.09
C ARG A 476 0.41 9.12 24.47
N PHE A 477 -0.32 8.01 24.57
CA PHE A 477 -0.37 7.19 25.78
C PHE A 477 1.02 6.67 26.16
N VAL A 478 1.76 6.11 25.20
CA VAL A 478 3.11 5.57 25.45
C VAL A 478 4.06 6.64 25.92
N PHE A 479 4.09 7.80 25.29
CA PHE A 479 4.96 8.90 25.69
C PHE A 479 4.61 9.46 27.07
N GLY A 480 3.32 9.56 27.40
CA GLY A 480 2.88 9.90 28.76
C GLY A 480 3.35 8.87 29.79
N CYS A 481 3.24 7.59 29.44
CA CYS A 481 3.70 6.49 30.28
C CYS A 481 5.20 6.52 30.53
N ILE A 482 6.03 6.72 29.49
CA ILE A 482 7.49 6.84 29.61
C ILE A 482 7.87 8.04 30.46
N ALA A 483 7.20 9.17 30.25
CA ALA A 483 7.44 10.40 30.97
C ALA A 483 6.94 10.37 32.42
N ASN A 484 6.22 9.33 32.81
CA ASN A 484 5.46 9.26 34.07
C ASN A 484 4.62 10.53 34.29
N ASP A 485 3.97 11.00 33.23
CA ASP A 485 3.12 12.19 33.20
C ASP A 485 1.76 11.89 32.57
N ASP A 486 0.80 12.78 32.72
CA ASP A 486 -0.52 12.63 32.11
C ASP A 486 -0.41 12.79 30.58
N PRO A 487 -0.89 11.80 29.79
CA PRO A 487 -0.85 11.88 28.34
C PRO A 487 -1.70 13.06 27.82
N ILE A 488 -1.18 13.80 26.85
CA ILE A 488 -1.94 14.86 26.16
C ILE A 488 -2.71 14.20 25.01
N PHE A 489 -3.92 13.74 25.28
CA PHE A 489 -4.78 13.13 24.29
C PHE A 489 -5.45 14.17 23.37
N LEU A 490 -5.63 13.80 22.11
CA LEU A 490 -6.51 14.49 21.17
C LEU A 490 -7.92 13.90 21.24
N GLU A 491 -8.89 14.63 20.71
CA GLU A 491 -10.25 14.12 20.52
C GLU A 491 -10.23 12.87 19.64
N ASP A 492 -10.91 11.80 20.02
CA ASP A 492 -11.01 10.55 19.25
C ASP A 492 -12.00 10.69 18.11
N VAL A 493 -11.54 11.26 17.00
CA VAL A 493 -12.34 11.50 15.79
C VAL A 493 -12.06 10.41 14.75
N THR A 494 -13.13 9.96 14.09
CA THR A 494 -13.03 9.05 12.94
C THR A 494 -13.48 9.77 11.67
N PHE A 495 -12.70 9.70 10.62
CA PHE A 495 -13.02 10.19 9.29
C PHE A 495 -13.34 9.00 8.37
N ILE A 496 -14.53 9.06 7.78
CA ILE A 496 -14.96 8.13 6.74
C ILE A 496 -14.66 8.78 5.39
N HIS A 497 -14.14 8.04 4.45
CA HIS A 497 -13.83 8.57 3.12
C HIS A 497 -13.96 7.49 2.04
N ASN A 498 -14.34 7.91 0.85
CA ASN A 498 -14.11 7.18 -0.38
C ASN A 498 -12.76 7.56 -1.00
N ASN A 499 -12.61 7.43 -2.32
CA ASN A 499 -11.36 7.81 -2.99
C ASN A 499 -11.17 9.33 -3.16
N THR A 500 -12.21 10.14 -2.95
CA THR A 500 -12.24 11.57 -3.28
C THR A 500 -12.61 12.50 -2.12
N GLU A 501 -13.44 12.04 -1.18
CA GLU A 501 -14.01 12.88 -0.12
C GLU A 501 -13.88 12.27 1.26
N TYR A 502 -13.81 13.11 2.28
CA TYR A 502 -13.70 12.74 3.69
C TYR A 502 -14.83 13.42 4.46
N SER A 503 -15.53 12.66 5.28
CA SER A 503 -16.50 13.18 6.24
C SER A 503 -16.17 12.70 7.64
N ARG A 504 -16.40 13.56 8.65
CA ARG A 504 -16.33 13.14 10.06
C ARG A 504 -17.47 12.16 10.33
N LEU A 505 -17.15 11.01 10.90
CA LEU A 505 -18.16 10.06 11.34
C LEU A 505 -18.95 10.66 12.49
N GLN A 506 -20.16 11.09 12.22
CA GLN A 506 -21.15 11.41 13.22
C GLN A 506 -21.96 10.13 13.48
N LEU A 507 -21.65 9.43 14.54
CA LEU A 507 -22.57 8.47 15.13
C LEU A 507 -23.47 9.31 16.04
N GLU A 508 -24.72 9.50 15.65
CA GLU A 508 -25.73 10.04 16.56
C GLU A 508 -25.63 9.24 17.87
N ASN A 509 -25.53 9.96 18.96
CA ASN A 509 -25.47 9.37 20.30
C ASN A 509 -26.72 8.51 20.47
N ASP A 510 -26.56 7.19 20.50
CA ASP A 510 -27.56 6.23 20.99
C ASP A 510 -27.45 6.15 22.50
#